data_f9125b65c9c95e26624bfb77945033e6
#
_entry.id   f9125b65c9c95e26624bfb77945033e6
#
_cell.length_a   1.000
_cell.length_b   1.000
_cell.length_c   1.000
_cell.angle_alpha   90.00
_cell.angle_beta   90.00
_cell.angle_gamma   90.00
#
_symmetry.space_group_name_H-M   'P 1'
#
loop_
_entity.id
_entity.type
_entity.pdbx_description
1 polymer ?
#
loop_
_entity_poly.entity_id
_entity_poly.type
_entity_poly.pdbx_seq_one_letter_code
_entity_poly.pdbx_strand_id
1 'polypeptide(L)'
;EYLKEEKEKGSCDFAVSMVSAEWIDKVDIVRSIKKALDSSLKKVVTNPKEVYVYLDGGLKAPLEFINQETVIKGDELYHVISCASIIAKVSRDGLMTKYAKEYPEYGFENHAGYGTKAHYEAIKKHGLTVLHRKSFMKNFS
;
A
#
# COMPACT_ATOMS: atom_id res chain seq x y z
N GLU A 1 -9.31 -5.60 13.54
CA GLU A 1 -10.33 -5.14 14.51
C GLU A 1 -9.68 -4.46 15.70
N TYR A 2 -8.81 -5.14 16.44
CA TYR A 2 -8.12 -4.62 17.64
C TYR A 2 -7.50 -3.21 17.45
N LEU A 3 -6.74 -2.97 16.37
CA LEU A 3 -6.11 -1.67 16.11
C LEU A 3 -7.13 -0.54 15.84
N LYS A 4 -8.32 -0.86 15.34
CA LYS A 4 -9.40 0.14 15.19
C LYS A 4 -9.98 0.54 16.55
N GLU A 5 -10.20 -0.45 17.41
CA GLU A 5 -10.66 -0.22 18.78
C GLU A 5 -9.64 0.61 19.58
N GLU A 6 -8.34 0.31 19.45
CA GLU A 6 -7.28 1.08 20.10
C GLU A 6 -7.17 2.52 19.56
N LYS A 7 -7.45 2.73 18.26
CA LYS A 7 -7.54 4.07 17.69
C LYS A 7 -8.73 4.85 18.27
N GLU A 8 -9.89 4.22 18.42
CA GLU A 8 -11.07 4.83 19.02
C GLU A 8 -10.84 5.22 20.49
N LYS A 9 -10.04 4.44 21.22
CA LYS A 9 -9.60 4.75 22.60
C LYS A 9 -8.50 5.82 22.66
N GLY A 10 -7.93 6.22 21.52
CA GLY A 10 -6.81 7.17 21.46
C GLY A 10 -5.45 6.60 21.87
N SER A 11 -5.33 5.27 22.01
CA SER A 11 -4.07 4.58 22.35
C SER A 11 -3.09 4.53 21.19
N CYS A 12 -3.58 4.59 19.97
CA CYS A 12 -2.78 4.68 18.74
C CYS A 12 -3.53 5.48 17.67
N ASP A 13 -2.80 5.88 16.63
CA ASP A 13 -3.41 6.40 15.41
C ASP A 13 -2.76 5.75 14.18
N PHE A 14 -3.51 5.68 13.09
CA PHE A 14 -3.02 5.21 11.80
C PHE A 14 -3.76 5.85 10.64
N ALA A 15 -3.08 5.95 9.51
CA ALA A 15 -3.65 6.38 8.26
C ALA A 15 -3.19 5.49 7.11
N VAL A 16 -4.06 5.32 6.14
CA VAL A 16 -3.77 4.62 4.90
C VAL A 16 -3.85 5.59 3.74
N SER A 17 -2.87 5.52 2.85
CA SER A 17 -2.85 6.26 1.59
C SER A 17 -2.63 5.29 0.45
N MET A 18 -3.44 5.45 -0.59
CA MET A 18 -3.37 4.63 -1.80
C MET A 18 -3.03 5.50 -2.99
N VAL A 19 -2.35 4.90 -3.96
CA VAL A 19 -1.96 5.55 -5.22
C VAL A 19 -2.55 4.74 -6.37
N SER A 20 -3.17 5.42 -7.34
CA SER A 20 -3.80 4.79 -8.49
C SER A 20 -2.79 4.13 -9.43
N ALA A 21 -3.26 3.15 -10.20
CA ALA A 21 -2.47 2.51 -11.26
C ALA A 21 -1.97 3.53 -12.29
N GLU A 22 -2.84 4.47 -12.69
CA GLU A 22 -2.50 5.56 -13.61
C GLU A 22 -1.34 6.43 -13.09
N TRP A 23 -1.36 6.78 -11.80
CA TRP A 23 -0.26 7.55 -11.20
C TRP A 23 1.05 6.76 -11.21
N ILE A 24 0.99 5.46 -10.87
CA ILE A 24 2.17 4.57 -10.90
C ILE A 24 2.76 4.51 -12.31
N ASP A 25 1.92 4.37 -13.33
CA ASP A 25 2.34 4.34 -14.73
C ASP A 25 2.97 5.68 -15.18
N LYS A 26 2.52 6.80 -14.62
CA LYS A 26 3.02 8.15 -14.95
C LYS A 26 4.38 8.46 -14.33
N VAL A 27 4.61 8.06 -13.07
CA VAL A 27 5.78 8.51 -12.29
C VAL A 27 6.72 7.39 -11.87
N ASP A 28 6.35 6.15 -11.92
CA ASP A 28 6.98 4.93 -11.42
C ASP A 28 6.55 4.50 -9.99
N ILE A 29 6.91 3.25 -9.66
CA ILE A 29 6.54 2.63 -8.38
C ILE A 29 7.26 3.27 -7.18
N VAL A 30 8.53 3.65 -7.32
CA VAL A 30 9.33 4.20 -6.22
C VAL A 30 8.79 5.55 -5.77
N ARG A 31 8.50 6.43 -6.72
CA ARG A 31 7.88 7.75 -6.45
C ARG A 31 6.47 7.60 -5.89
N SER A 32 5.74 6.60 -6.34
CA SER A 32 4.39 6.30 -5.85
C SER A 32 4.40 5.83 -4.40
N ILE A 33 5.35 4.97 -4.00
CA ILE A 33 5.54 4.54 -2.62
C ILE A 33 5.91 5.74 -1.74
N LYS A 34 6.85 6.58 -2.17
CA LYS A 34 7.23 7.80 -1.43
C LYS A 34 6.04 8.73 -1.23
N LYS A 35 5.21 8.94 -2.26
CA LYS A 35 3.98 9.74 -2.17
C LYS A 35 2.98 9.16 -1.17
N ALA A 36 2.75 7.86 -1.20
CA ALA A 36 1.84 7.20 -0.27
C ALA A 36 2.33 7.32 1.17
N LEU A 37 3.64 7.11 1.40
CA LEU A 37 4.27 7.26 2.70
C LEU A 37 4.14 8.69 3.24
N ASP A 38 4.53 9.71 2.46
CA ASP A 38 4.39 11.12 2.80
C ASP A 38 2.94 11.47 3.17
N SER A 39 1.99 11.04 2.33
CA SER A 39 0.56 11.28 2.57
C SER A 39 0.05 10.59 3.84
N SER A 40 0.56 9.42 4.19
CA SER A 40 0.16 8.71 5.41
C SER A 40 0.75 9.37 6.66
N LEU A 41 2.04 9.72 6.63
CA LEU A 41 2.71 10.42 7.72
C LEU A 41 2.02 11.76 8.05
N LYS A 42 1.72 12.58 7.03
CA LYS A 42 1.05 13.88 7.20
C LYS A 42 -0.36 13.79 7.76
N LYS A 43 -1.00 12.64 7.72
CA LYS A 43 -2.33 12.43 8.31
C LYS A 43 -2.29 12.14 9.80
N VAL A 44 -1.19 11.57 10.31
CA VAL A 44 -1.07 11.14 11.70
C VAL A 44 -0.04 11.94 12.49
N VAL A 45 0.84 12.67 11.83
CA VAL A 45 1.91 13.43 12.48
C VAL A 45 1.70 14.92 12.30
N THR A 46 1.56 15.62 13.42
CA THR A 46 1.41 17.08 13.44
C THR A 46 2.77 17.79 13.41
N ASN A 47 3.76 17.27 14.16
CA ASN A 47 5.10 17.84 14.20
C ASN A 47 6.16 16.78 13.83
N PRO A 48 6.73 16.84 12.61
CA PRO A 48 7.72 15.86 12.14
C PRO A 48 9.00 15.77 13.00
N LYS A 49 9.35 16.84 13.72
CA LYS A 49 10.58 16.88 14.53
C LYS A 49 10.45 16.16 15.87
N GLU A 50 9.22 15.92 16.34
CA GLU A 50 8.93 15.32 17.64
C GLU A 50 8.68 13.81 17.57
N VAL A 51 8.71 13.23 16.39
CA VAL A 51 8.45 11.80 16.17
C VAL A 51 9.69 11.07 15.69
N TYR A 52 9.74 9.77 15.97
CA TYR A 52 10.73 8.85 15.41
C TYR A 52 10.03 7.93 14.41
N VAL A 53 10.54 7.84 13.18
CA VAL A 53 9.92 7.07 12.09
C VAL A 53 10.74 5.81 11.83
N TYR A 54 10.14 4.66 12.07
CA TYR A 54 10.71 3.36 11.70
C TYR A 54 10.15 2.91 10.36
N LEU A 55 11.03 2.51 9.46
CA LEU A 55 10.70 2.16 8.08
C LEU A 55 11.23 0.77 7.74
N ASP A 56 10.44 -0.02 7.02
CA ASP A 56 10.89 -1.32 6.53
C ASP A 56 11.65 -1.21 5.21
N GLY A 57 12.62 -2.12 5.02
CA GLY A 57 13.34 -2.28 3.77
C GLY A 57 14.25 -1.11 3.41
N GLY A 58 14.13 -0.58 2.21
CA GLY A 58 14.96 0.54 1.69
C GLY A 58 14.25 1.89 1.67
N LEU A 59 13.14 2.04 2.39
CA LEU A 59 12.34 3.26 2.39
C LEU A 59 12.99 4.37 3.23
N LYS A 60 12.73 5.62 2.85
CA LYS A 60 13.07 6.81 3.64
C LYS A 60 11.87 7.74 3.70
N ALA A 61 11.61 8.28 4.89
CA ALA A 61 10.62 9.33 5.09
C ALA A 61 11.09 10.67 4.48
N PRO A 62 10.19 11.63 4.25
CA PRO A 62 10.56 12.99 3.85
C PRO A 62 11.57 13.63 4.81
N LEU A 63 12.36 14.59 4.28
CA LEU A 63 13.50 15.19 5.00
C LEU A 63 13.11 15.93 6.27
N GLU A 64 11.90 16.40 6.38
CA GLU A 64 11.35 17.03 7.58
C GLU A 64 11.26 16.08 8.78
N PHE A 65 11.21 14.76 8.56
CA PHE A 65 11.28 13.73 9.58
C PHE A 65 12.75 13.40 9.88
N ILE A 66 13.37 14.23 10.72
CA ILE A 66 14.83 14.17 11.01
C ILE A 66 15.23 12.92 11.80
N ASN A 67 14.32 12.39 12.61
CA ASN A 67 14.55 11.18 13.39
C ASN A 67 13.90 10.00 12.66
N GLN A 68 14.67 9.29 11.85
CA GLN A 68 14.19 8.14 11.12
C GLN A 68 15.23 7.04 11.01
N GLU A 69 14.77 5.80 11.01
CA GLU A 69 15.60 4.61 10.86
C GLU A 69 14.96 3.64 9.89
N THR A 70 15.76 3.10 8.99
CA THR A 70 15.35 2.06 8.05
C THR A 70 15.90 0.72 8.51
N VAL A 71 15.01 -0.25 8.69
CA VAL A 71 15.34 -1.57 9.24
C VAL A 71 14.99 -2.65 8.22
N ILE A 72 15.96 -3.50 7.89
CA ILE A 72 15.70 -4.67 7.03
C ILE A 72 14.89 -5.69 7.83
N LYS A 73 13.76 -6.16 7.27
CA LYS A 73 12.78 -7.02 7.96
C LYS A 73 12.24 -6.38 9.24
N GLY A 74 11.96 -5.10 9.15
CA GLY A 74 11.49 -4.32 10.28
C GLY A 74 10.17 -4.80 10.87
N ASP A 75 9.32 -5.41 10.06
CA ASP A 75 8.05 -6.02 10.45
C ASP A 75 8.22 -7.24 11.39
N GLU A 76 9.36 -7.93 11.34
CA GLU A 76 9.71 -9.01 12.28
C GLU A 76 10.30 -8.46 13.60
N LEU A 77 10.89 -7.26 13.59
CA LEU A 77 11.68 -6.70 14.69
C LEU A 77 10.92 -5.62 15.49
N TYR A 78 10.08 -4.83 14.84
CA TYR A 78 9.39 -3.69 15.43
C TYR A 78 7.87 -3.81 15.30
N HIS A 79 7.18 -3.87 16.42
CA HIS A 79 5.72 -3.98 16.44
C HIS A 79 5.00 -2.85 15.69
N VAL A 80 5.54 -1.63 15.71
CA VAL A 80 4.96 -0.50 14.98
C VAL A 80 4.99 -0.72 13.47
N ILE A 81 6.07 -1.30 12.93
CA ILE A 81 6.18 -1.66 11.51
C ILE A 81 5.23 -2.82 11.18
N SER A 82 5.20 -3.84 12.04
CA SER A 82 4.28 -4.98 11.89
C SER A 82 2.81 -4.52 11.84
N CYS A 83 2.39 -3.66 12.76
CA CYS A 83 1.05 -3.08 12.77
C CYS A 83 0.75 -2.31 11.47
N ALA A 84 1.67 -1.46 11.03
CA ALA A 84 1.52 -0.69 9.78
C ALA A 84 1.38 -1.62 8.56
N SER A 85 2.18 -2.68 8.49
CA SER A 85 2.14 -3.69 7.43
C SER A 85 0.78 -4.42 7.39
N ILE A 86 0.28 -4.85 8.55
CA ILE A 86 -1.02 -5.50 8.67
C ILE A 86 -2.15 -4.56 8.22
N ILE A 87 -2.15 -3.30 8.67
CA ILE A 87 -3.17 -2.30 8.29
C ILE A 87 -3.14 -2.07 6.79
N ALA A 88 -1.97 -1.91 6.20
CA ALA A 88 -1.81 -1.71 4.76
C ALA A 88 -2.36 -2.90 3.97
N LYS A 89 -2.00 -4.13 4.38
CA LYS A 89 -2.46 -5.37 3.75
C LYS A 89 -3.97 -5.52 3.83
N VAL A 90 -4.56 -5.41 5.01
CA VAL A 90 -6.01 -5.56 5.21
C VAL A 90 -6.79 -4.49 4.43
N SER A 91 -6.28 -3.26 4.41
CA SER A 91 -6.90 -2.17 3.65
C SER A 91 -6.87 -2.44 2.13
N ARG A 92 -5.75 -2.97 1.63
CA ARG A 92 -5.62 -3.37 0.22
C ARG A 92 -6.54 -4.54 -0.12
N ASP A 93 -6.55 -5.58 0.69
CA ASP A 93 -7.39 -6.76 0.47
C ASP A 93 -8.88 -6.36 0.47
N GLY A 94 -9.30 -5.49 1.38
CA GLY A 94 -10.66 -4.94 1.39
C GLY A 94 -11.01 -4.12 0.14
N LEU A 95 -10.06 -3.37 -0.41
CA LEU A 95 -10.24 -2.66 -1.68
C LEU A 95 -10.36 -3.65 -2.85
N MET A 96 -9.51 -4.68 -2.89
CA MET A 96 -9.57 -5.70 -3.94
C MET A 96 -10.86 -6.50 -3.90
N THR A 97 -11.43 -6.74 -2.72
CA THR A 97 -12.77 -7.35 -2.57
C THR A 97 -13.88 -6.46 -3.14
N LYS A 98 -13.77 -5.13 -3.03
CA LYS A 98 -14.70 -4.21 -3.68
C LYS A 98 -14.56 -4.28 -5.20
N TYR A 99 -13.33 -4.24 -5.71
CA TYR A 99 -13.06 -4.36 -7.14
C TYR A 99 -13.51 -5.71 -7.73
N ALA A 100 -13.45 -6.79 -6.95
CA ALA A 100 -13.99 -8.08 -7.38
C ALA A 100 -15.50 -8.03 -7.66
N LYS A 101 -16.25 -7.16 -6.95
CA LYS A 101 -17.68 -6.94 -7.22
C LYS A 101 -17.93 -6.08 -8.45
N GLU A 102 -17.05 -5.11 -8.72
CA GLU A 102 -17.15 -4.21 -9.89
C GLU A 102 -16.66 -4.89 -11.18
N TYR A 103 -15.70 -5.80 -11.08
CA TYR A 103 -15.03 -6.50 -12.16
C TYR A 103 -14.97 -8.02 -11.87
N PRO A 104 -16.14 -8.70 -11.79
CA PRO A 104 -16.20 -10.11 -11.36
C PRO A 104 -15.45 -11.06 -12.29
N GLU A 105 -15.29 -10.69 -13.56
CA GLU A 105 -14.60 -11.47 -14.58
C GLU A 105 -13.08 -11.63 -14.34
N TYR A 106 -12.49 -10.79 -13.46
CA TYR A 106 -11.05 -10.86 -13.16
C TYR A 106 -10.72 -11.71 -11.94
N GLY A 107 -11.68 -12.04 -11.07
CA GLY A 107 -11.46 -12.87 -9.89
C GLY A 107 -10.51 -12.27 -8.86
N PHE A 108 -10.54 -10.94 -8.67
CA PHE A 108 -9.63 -10.21 -7.78
C PHE A 108 -9.67 -10.68 -6.33
N GLU A 109 -10.76 -11.28 -5.89
CA GLU A 109 -10.91 -11.88 -4.55
C GLU A 109 -9.95 -13.04 -4.31
N ASN A 110 -9.52 -13.74 -5.37
CA ASN A 110 -8.67 -14.92 -5.27
C ASN A 110 -7.18 -14.61 -5.29
N HIS A 111 -6.78 -13.47 -5.85
CA HIS A 111 -5.36 -13.16 -6.07
C HIS A 111 -5.00 -11.69 -5.80
N ALA A 112 -5.94 -10.87 -5.34
CA ALA A 112 -5.73 -9.46 -4.99
C ALA A 112 -4.92 -8.66 -6.04
N GLY A 113 -5.12 -8.97 -7.34
CA GLY A 113 -4.44 -8.31 -8.45
C GLY A 113 -2.98 -8.75 -8.67
N TYR A 114 -2.49 -9.79 -7.99
CA TYR A 114 -1.18 -10.37 -8.29
C TYR A 114 -1.19 -11.10 -9.63
N GLY A 115 -0.02 -11.20 -10.27
CA GLY A 115 0.20 -11.82 -11.58
C GLY A 115 0.11 -13.35 -11.55
N THR A 116 -1.04 -13.88 -11.18
CA THR A 116 -1.33 -15.32 -11.27
C THR A 116 -1.73 -15.70 -12.68
N LYS A 117 -1.65 -16.99 -13.02
CA LYS A 117 -2.09 -17.51 -14.31
C LYS A 117 -3.54 -17.13 -14.61
N ALA A 118 -4.43 -17.31 -13.62
CA ALA A 118 -5.85 -16.95 -13.74
C ALA A 118 -6.06 -15.46 -14.05
N HIS A 119 -5.29 -14.57 -13.37
CA HIS A 119 -5.37 -13.13 -13.63
C HIS A 119 -4.92 -12.80 -15.06
N TYR A 120 -3.84 -13.42 -15.53
CA TYR A 120 -3.38 -13.21 -16.91
C TYR A 120 -4.37 -13.75 -17.95
N GLU A 121 -5.00 -14.89 -17.71
CA GLU A 121 -6.07 -15.43 -18.59
C GLU A 121 -7.27 -14.50 -18.63
N ALA A 122 -7.69 -13.94 -17.49
CA ALA A 122 -8.75 -12.94 -17.44
C ALA A 122 -8.39 -11.67 -18.23
N ILE A 123 -7.17 -11.16 -18.11
CA ILE A 123 -6.70 -10.01 -18.89
C ILE A 123 -6.69 -10.32 -20.40
N LYS A 124 -6.26 -11.52 -20.81
CA LYS A 124 -6.29 -11.93 -22.22
C LYS A 124 -7.73 -11.93 -22.78
N LYS A 125 -8.67 -12.37 -21.99
CA LYS A 125 -10.08 -12.51 -22.40
C LYS A 125 -10.84 -11.19 -22.38
N HIS A 126 -10.62 -10.35 -21.35
CA HIS A 126 -11.45 -9.18 -21.06
C HIS A 126 -10.70 -7.84 -21.26
N GLY A 127 -9.39 -7.87 -21.50
CA GLY A 127 -8.57 -6.68 -21.66
C GLY A 127 -8.07 -6.09 -20.34
N LEU A 128 -7.48 -4.91 -20.43
CA LEU A 128 -7.02 -4.14 -19.27
C LEU A 128 -8.09 -3.17 -18.79
N THR A 129 -8.25 -3.05 -17.49
CA THR A 129 -9.08 -2.01 -16.85
C THR A 129 -8.20 -0.85 -16.33
N VAL A 130 -8.84 0.18 -15.78
CA VAL A 130 -8.16 1.32 -15.10
C VAL A 130 -7.39 0.91 -13.85
N LEU A 131 -7.62 -0.29 -13.33
CA LEU A 131 -6.93 -0.84 -12.16
C LEU A 131 -5.56 -1.44 -12.51
N HIS A 132 -5.34 -1.77 -13.79
CA HIS A 132 -4.11 -2.41 -14.24
C HIS A 132 -3.01 -1.38 -14.50
N ARG A 133 -1.82 -1.67 -13.98
CA ARG A 133 -0.60 -0.89 -14.24
C ARG A 133 -0.04 -1.29 -15.59
N LYS A 134 -0.28 -0.50 -16.62
CA LYS A 134 0.16 -0.77 -17.99
C LYS A 134 1.69 -0.94 -18.10
N SER A 135 2.44 -0.18 -17.29
CA SER A 135 3.90 -0.26 -17.23
C SER A 135 4.42 -1.65 -16.82
N PHE A 136 3.62 -2.41 -16.06
CA PHE A 136 3.96 -3.77 -15.61
C PHE A 136 3.55 -4.84 -16.63
N MET A 137 2.81 -4.47 -17.67
CA MET A 137 2.27 -5.37 -18.69
C MET A 137 3.04 -5.32 -20.01
N LYS A 138 4.19 -4.62 -20.08
CA LYS A 138 4.97 -4.44 -21.33
C LYS A 138 5.43 -5.75 -21.97
N ASN A 139 5.58 -6.82 -21.18
CA ASN A 139 5.99 -8.14 -21.66
C ASN A 139 4.82 -9.13 -21.76
N PHE A 140 3.59 -8.61 -21.70
CA PHE A 140 2.40 -9.38 -21.79
C PHE A 140 1.88 -9.34 -23.24
N SER A 141 2.37 -10.23 -24.08
CA SER A 141 1.93 -10.48 -25.45
C SER A 141 1.54 -11.94 -25.62
#